data_f2e102421a5297023b22a19d0161f73f
#
_entry.id   f2e102421a5297023b22a19d0161f73f
#
_cell.length_a   1.000
_cell.length_b   1.000
_cell.length_c   1.000
_cell.angle_alpha   90.00
_cell.angle_beta   90.00
_cell.angle_gamma   90.00
#
_symmetry.space_group_name_H-M   'P 1'
#
loop_
_entity.id
_entity.type
_entity.pdbx_description
1 polymer ?
#
loop_
_entity_poly.entity_id
_entity_poly.type
_entity_poly.pdbx_seq_one_letter_code
_entity_poly.pdbx_strand_id
1 'polypeptide(L)' 'MADRGRYMISVAAELAGLHPQTLRMYEARGLVRPARTPGGTRLFSESDVERLRLVQRLTTELGLNLAGAAARPRAGARG' A
#
# COMPACT_ATOMS: atom_id res chain seq x y z
N MET A 1 13.11 -4.05 -18.25
CA MET A 1 12.01 -4.27 -18.29
C MET A 1 11.16 -3.20 -17.91
N ALA A 2 10.27 -2.93 -18.50
CA ALA A 2 9.47 -1.81 -18.24
C ALA A 2 8.64 -2.05 -17.04
N ASP A 3 8.64 -1.12 -16.15
CA ASP A 3 7.87 -1.23 -14.95
C ASP A 3 6.59 -0.47 -15.18
N ARG A 4 5.63 -1.08 -15.86
CA ARG A 4 4.43 -0.39 -16.19
C ARG A 4 3.30 -0.77 -15.32
N GLY A 5 2.34 0.10 -15.15
CA GLY A 5 1.13 -0.20 -14.42
C GLY A 5 0.35 -1.26 -15.14
N ARG A 6 -0.03 -2.31 -14.46
CA ARG A 6 -0.80 -3.37 -15.05
C ARG A 6 -1.88 -3.90 -14.11
N TYR A 7 -1.91 -3.50 -12.87
CA TYR A 7 -2.87 -4.03 -11.92
C TYR A 7 -3.80 -2.93 -11.45
N MET A 8 -5.10 -3.18 -11.50
CA MET A 8 -6.04 -2.24 -10.91
C MET A 8 -5.95 -2.36 -9.41
N ILE A 9 -6.54 -1.39 -8.72
CA ILE A 9 -6.35 -1.30 -7.28
C ILE A 9 -6.80 -2.55 -6.54
N SER A 10 -7.88 -3.17 -6.96
CA SER A 10 -8.34 -4.36 -6.24
C SER A 10 -7.35 -5.51 -6.39
N VAL A 11 -6.76 -5.67 -7.57
CA VAL A 11 -5.79 -6.72 -7.80
C VAL A 11 -4.50 -6.40 -7.08
N ALA A 12 -4.05 -5.16 -7.17
CA ALA A 12 -2.80 -4.76 -6.51
C ALA A 12 -2.92 -4.95 -5.00
N ALA A 13 -4.05 -4.60 -4.43
CA ALA A 13 -4.25 -4.77 -3.00
C ALA A 13 -4.20 -6.26 -2.63
N GLU A 14 -4.83 -7.08 -3.44
CA GLU A 14 -4.81 -8.50 -3.17
C GLU A 14 -3.40 -9.06 -3.26
N LEU A 15 -2.65 -8.67 -4.26
CA LEU A 15 -1.27 -9.14 -4.41
C LEU A 15 -0.39 -8.68 -3.26
N ALA A 16 -0.67 -7.51 -2.71
CA ALA A 16 0.12 -6.99 -1.62
C ALA A 16 -0.41 -7.44 -0.26
N GLY A 17 -1.54 -8.13 -0.23
CA GLY A 17 -2.10 -8.57 1.05
C GLY A 17 -2.75 -7.44 1.82
N LEU A 18 -3.31 -6.45 1.12
CA LEU A 18 -3.91 -5.29 1.74
C LEU A 18 -5.37 -5.18 1.35
N HIS A 19 -6.11 -4.47 2.16
CA HIS A 19 -7.45 -4.07 1.77
C HIS A 19 -7.33 -2.90 0.80
N PRO A 20 -8.19 -2.80 -0.22
CA PRO A 20 -8.08 -1.68 -1.16
C PRO A 20 -8.16 -0.32 -0.48
N GLN A 21 -8.90 -0.21 0.60
CA GLN A 21 -8.99 1.04 1.31
C GLN A 21 -7.64 1.43 1.91
N THR A 22 -6.92 0.45 2.42
CA THR A 22 -5.58 0.69 2.95
C THR A 22 -4.65 1.15 1.83
N LEU A 23 -4.81 0.55 0.66
CA LEU A 23 -3.99 0.93 -0.46
C LEU A 23 -4.25 2.39 -0.85
N ARG A 24 -5.51 2.80 -0.86
CA ARG A 24 -5.83 4.18 -1.16
C ARG A 24 -5.23 5.13 -0.15
N MET A 25 -5.23 4.72 1.10
CA MET A 25 -4.64 5.54 2.14
C MET A 25 -3.14 5.68 1.95
N TYR A 26 -2.48 4.60 1.56
CA TYR A 26 -1.05 4.66 1.30
C TYR A 26 -0.76 5.57 0.12
N GLU A 27 -1.61 5.53 -0.91
CA GLU A 27 -1.43 6.41 -2.03
C GLU A 27 -1.60 7.87 -1.62
N ALA A 28 -2.61 8.13 -0.79
CA ALA A 28 -2.85 9.49 -0.34
C ALA A 28 -1.69 10.04 0.47
N ARG A 29 -0.94 9.16 1.12
CA ARG A 29 0.20 9.61 1.88
C ARG A 29 1.48 9.64 1.07
N GLY A 30 1.40 9.35 -0.21
CA GLY A 30 2.57 9.41 -1.07
C GLY A 30 3.49 8.23 -0.97
N LEU A 31 3.03 7.14 -0.37
CA LEU A 31 3.87 5.96 -0.24
C LEU A 31 3.93 5.17 -1.52
N VAL A 32 2.99 5.35 -2.42
CA VAL A 32 2.98 4.66 -3.68
C VAL A 32 2.33 5.60 -4.70
N ARG A 33 2.77 5.55 -5.93
CA ARG A 33 2.25 6.40 -6.97
C ARG A 33 1.90 5.58 -8.19
N PRO A 34 0.67 5.15 -8.32
CA PRO A 34 0.28 4.38 -9.48
C PRO A 34 0.19 5.25 -10.72
N ALA A 35 0.36 4.63 -11.86
CA ALA A 35 0.10 5.33 -13.11
C ALA A 35 -1.39 5.47 -13.29
N ARG A 36 -1.81 6.35 -14.16
CA ARG A 36 -3.21 6.51 -14.45
C ARG A 36 -3.44 6.42 -15.92
N THR A 37 -4.52 5.78 -16.32
CA THR A 37 -4.90 5.73 -17.71
C THR A 37 -5.49 7.07 -18.09
N PRO A 38 -5.69 7.32 -19.38
CA PRO A 38 -6.34 8.56 -19.79
C PRO A 38 -7.72 8.75 -19.17
N GLY A 39 -8.38 7.66 -18.82
CA GLY A 39 -9.66 7.77 -18.15
C GLY A 39 -9.56 7.94 -16.66
N GLY A 40 -8.36 8.04 -16.12
CA GLY A 40 -8.20 8.28 -14.69
C GLY A 40 -8.13 7.03 -13.84
N THR A 41 -8.08 5.86 -14.44
CA THR A 41 -8.00 4.63 -13.67
C THR A 41 -6.58 4.41 -13.18
N ARG A 42 -6.44 4.05 -11.91
CA ARG A 42 -5.13 3.76 -11.36
C ARG A 42 -4.64 2.42 -11.82
N LEU A 43 -3.38 2.34 -12.19
CA LEU A 43 -2.74 1.08 -12.54
C LEU A 43 -1.44 0.98 -11.77
N PHE A 44 -1.30 -0.10 -11.03
CA PHE A 44 -0.13 -0.32 -10.19
C PHE A 44 0.84 -1.25 -10.90
N SER A 45 2.12 -0.98 -10.79
CA SER A 45 3.14 -1.79 -11.41
C SER A 45 3.60 -2.88 -10.46
N GLU A 46 4.45 -3.74 -10.95
CA GLU A 46 5.05 -4.75 -10.09
C GLU A 46 5.84 -4.11 -8.97
N SER A 47 6.59 -3.07 -9.26
CA SER A 47 7.37 -2.45 -8.21
C SER A 47 6.47 -1.71 -7.23
N ASP A 48 5.32 -1.22 -7.68
CA ASP A 48 4.36 -0.65 -6.74
C ASP A 48 3.88 -1.71 -5.77
N VAL A 49 3.57 -2.91 -6.27
CA VAL A 49 3.12 -3.99 -5.42
C VAL A 49 4.21 -4.37 -4.43
N GLU A 50 5.44 -4.42 -4.89
CA GLU A 50 6.52 -4.77 -3.99
C GLU A 50 6.74 -3.71 -2.94
N ARG A 51 6.60 -2.45 -3.32
CA ARG A 51 6.71 -1.37 -2.35
C ARG A 51 5.60 -1.47 -1.32
N LEU A 52 4.39 -1.82 -1.74
CA LEU A 52 3.29 -1.97 -0.81
C LEU A 52 3.54 -3.11 0.16
N ARG A 53 4.10 -4.21 -0.33
CA ARG A 53 4.45 -5.31 0.54
C ARG A 53 5.49 -4.90 1.57
N LEU A 54 6.46 -4.13 1.13
CA LEU A 54 7.50 -3.65 2.04
C LEU A 54 6.90 -2.73 3.10
N VAL A 55 6.06 -1.80 2.69
CA VAL A 55 5.45 -0.87 3.64
C VAL A 55 4.63 -1.64 4.66
N GLN A 56 3.86 -2.62 4.19
CA GLN A 56 3.04 -3.37 5.11
C GLN A 56 3.89 -4.17 6.07
N ARG A 57 4.96 -4.75 5.59
CA ARG A 57 5.83 -5.51 6.44
C ARG A 57 6.46 -4.62 7.50
N LEU A 58 6.91 -3.43 7.10
CA LEU A 58 7.50 -2.52 8.05
C LEU A 58 6.49 -2.07 9.09
N THR A 59 5.26 -1.78 8.68
CA THR A 59 4.26 -1.37 9.66
C THR A 59 3.94 -2.50 10.62
N THR A 60 3.93 -3.73 10.12
CA THR A 60 3.64 -4.86 10.97
C THR A 60 4.80 -5.16 11.90
N GLU A 61 5.98 -5.22 11.36
CA GLU A 61 7.13 -5.63 12.16
C GLU A 61 7.58 -4.55 13.12
N LEU A 62 7.44 -3.28 12.74
CA LEU A 62 7.88 -2.21 13.60
C LEU A 62 6.76 -1.62 14.42
N GLY A 63 5.57 -2.10 14.26
CA GLY A 63 4.46 -1.56 15.02
C GLY A 63 4.00 -0.21 14.58
N LEU A 64 4.36 0.21 13.39
CA LEU A 64 3.95 1.51 12.90
C LEU A 64 2.50 1.45 12.46
N ASN A 65 1.81 2.54 12.64
CA ASN A 65 0.41 2.59 12.24
C ASN A 65 0.21 3.78 11.34
N LEU A 66 0.39 3.57 10.07
CA LEU A 66 0.24 4.67 9.13
C LEU A 66 -1.21 5.05 8.94
N ALA A 67 -2.11 4.14 9.21
CA ALA A 67 -3.49 4.45 9.03
C ALA A 67 -4.02 5.26 10.17
N GLY A 68 -3.76 4.86 11.34
CA GLY A 68 -4.31 5.52 12.44
C GLY A 68 -3.49 6.52 13.00
N ALA A 69 -2.45 6.62 12.67
CA ALA A 69 -1.63 7.58 13.10
C ALA A 69 -1.48 7.45 14.51
N ALA A 70 -2.20 7.43 15.17
CA ALA A 70 -1.97 7.51 16.42
C ALA A 70 -1.54 6.38 17.01
N ALA A 71 -1.28 5.73 16.52
CA ALA A 71 -0.76 4.70 16.89
C ALA A 71 -0.37 4.49 18.15
N ARG A 72 -0.78 4.07 18.86
CA ARG A 72 -0.34 3.81 19.90
C ARG A 72 -0.10 2.46 19.95
N PRO A 73 0.74 2.05 20.22
CA PRO A 73 1.14 0.77 20.15
C PRO A 73 0.43 0.07 21.16
N ARG A 74 0.02 -0.38 21.41
CA ARG A 74 -0.52 -1.02 22.10
C ARG A 74 0.02 -1.81 22.67
N ALA A 75 0.41 -1.98 23.14
CA ALA A 75 0.96 -2.59 23.51
C ALA A 75 0.81 -3.44 23.73
N GLY A 76 0.88 -3.50 23.78
CA GLY A 76 0.81 -4.10 23.86
C GLY A 76 0.85 -4.66 23.56
N ALA A 77 0.87 -4.67 23.46
CA ALA A 77 0.82 -5.05 23.08
C ALA A 77 1.27 -5.66 22.85
N ARG A 78 1.51 -5.92 22.88
CA ARG A 78 1.88 -6.38 22.64
C ARG A 78 2.11 -6.44 22.62
N GLY A 79 2.25 -6.34 22.61
CA GLY A 79 2.38 -6.34 22.50
C GLY A 79 2.39 -6.27 22.45
#